data_48e71a72cd1cc1299d54533fab0cb846
#
_entry.id   48e71a72cd1cc1299d54533fab0cb846
#
_cell.length_a   1.000
_cell.length_b   1.000
_cell.length_c   1.000
_cell.angle_alpha   90.00
_cell.angle_beta   90.00
_cell.angle_gamma   90.00
#
_symmetry.space_group_name_H-M   'P 1'
#
loop_
_entity.id
_entity.type
_entity.pdbx_description
1 polymer ?
#
loop_
_entity_poly.entity_id
_entity_poly.type
_entity_poly.pdbx_seq_one_letter_code
_entity_poly.pdbx_strand_id
1 'polypeptide(L)'
;MTRTERTILGIDPGLANTGWGIVEQCGSRLACTAYGCVSTAKDLPLAQRLRKIHEQMAAVIARFEPACVGIETVWFGVNVQSAFATGQARGAALVACAERDLEVLEFSPSQIKLAVVGAGSADKEQVQYMVRQLLALEAVPSPDHAADALAAAICYTTHEGFARRTGAACAAYDVPDRGILACGASAGKDRL
;
A
#
# COMPACT_ATOMS: atom_id res chain seq x y z
N MET A 1 -13.05 -26.53 -10.22
CA MET A 1 -12.78 -25.34 -9.37
C MET A 1 -11.67 -24.54 -10.06
N THR A 2 -11.99 -23.42 -10.68
CA THR A 2 -11.00 -22.53 -11.29
C THR A 2 -10.10 -21.97 -10.20
N ARG A 3 -8.81 -22.26 -10.27
CA ARG A 3 -7.80 -21.62 -9.41
C ARG A 3 -7.82 -20.13 -9.73
N THR A 4 -8.22 -19.33 -8.77
CA THR A 4 -8.19 -17.87 -8.93
C THR A 4 -6.73 -17.45 -8.85
N GLU A 5 -6.16 -17.05 -9.98
CA GLU A 5 -4.86 -16.37 -10.03
C GLU A 5 -5.10 -14.88 -9.80
N ARG A 6 -4.32 -14.28 -8.93
CA ARG A 6 -4.43 -12.85 -8.62
C ARG A 6 -3.07 -12.26 -8.33
N THR A 7 -2.82 -11.10 -8.88
CA THR A 7 -1.62 -10.29 -8.62
C THR A 7 -1.96 -9.20 -7.60
N ILE A 8 -1.20 -9.13 -6.51
CA ILE A 8 -1.40 -8.20 -5.40
C ILE A 8 -0.17 -7.30 -5.30
N LEU A 9 -0.39 -5.98 -5.24
CA LEU A 9 0.63 -5.01 -4.93
C LEU A 9 0.62 -4.70 -3.43
N GLY A 10 1.76 -4.87 -2.77
CA GLY A 10 1.99 -4.36 -1.42
C GLY A 10 2.75 -3.05 -1.45
N ILE A 11 2.42 -2.13 -0.55
CA ILE A 11 3.09 -0.83 -0.43
C ILE A 11 3.42 -0.54 1.03
N ASP A 12 4.69 -0.20 1.29
CA ASP A 12 5.18 0.40 2.55
C ASP A 12 5.55 1.86 2.27
N PRO A 13 4.67 2.83 2.60
CA PRO A 13 4.88 4.22 2.23
C PRO A 13 5.90 4.91 3.14
N GLY A 14 6.86 5.60 2.52
CA GLY A 14 7.80 6.47 3.21
C GLY A 14 8.38 7.53 2.28
N LEU A 15 8.51 8.79 2.76
CA LEU A 15 8.96 9.88 1.90
C LEU A 15 10.40 9.70 1.42
N ALA A 16 11.30 9.19 2.26
CA ALA A 16 12.67 8.88 1.85
C ALA A 16 12.74 7.62 0.99
N ASN A 17 12.00 6.61 1.39
CA ASN A 17 11.94 5.30 0.76
C ASN A 17 10.50 4.79 0.80
N THR A 18 9.92 4.51 -0.37
CA THR A 18 8.63 3.83 -0.49
C THR A 18 8.89 2.43 -1.02
N GLY A 19 8.64 1.42 -0.21
CA GLY A 19 8.73 0.01 -0.60
C GLY A 19 7.53 -0.41 -1.44
N TRP A 20 7.75 -1.32 -2.38
CA TRP A 20 6.70 -2.00 -3.12
C TRP A 20 7.05 -3.46 -3.36
N GLY A 21 6.04 -4.30 -3.46
CA GLY A 21 6.22 -5.72 -3.76
C GLY A 21 5.01 -6.31 -4.48
N ILE A 22 5.25 -7.20 -5.43
CA ILE A 22 4.24 -7.90 -6.21
C ILE A 22 4.20 -9.37 -5.80
N VAL A 23 3.03 -9.80 -5.35
CA VAL A 23 2.76 -11.18 -4.94
C VAL A 23 1.68 -11.77 -5.85
N GLU A 24 1.96 -12.93 -6.41
CA GLU A 24 0.98 -13.74 -7.12
C GLU A 24 0.39 -14.78 -6.16
N GLN A 25 -0.93 -14.84 -6.13
CA GLN A 25 -1.68 -15.84 -5.37
C GLN A 25 -2.34 -16.84 -6.32
N CYS A 26 -2.04 -18.13 -6.14
CA CYS A 26 -2.71 -19.21 -6.85
C CYS A 26 -3.24 -20.24 -5.83
N GLY A 27 -4.50 -20.08 -5.45
CA GLY A 27 -5.09 -20.83 -4.33
C GLY A 27 -4.46 -20.44 -3.00
N SER A 28 -3.79 -21.39 -2.32
CA SER A 28 -3.04 -21.13 -1.07
C SER A 28 -1.56 -20.83 -1.31
N ARG A 29 -1.07 -20.97 -2.53
CA ARG A 29 0.33 -20.73 -2.87
C ARG A 29 0.53 -19.25 -3.15
N LEU A 30 1.56 -18.68 -2.56
CA LEU A 30 2.05 -17.33 -2.82
C LEU A 30 3.42 -17.38 -3.48
N ALA A 31 3.67 -16.48 -4.40
CA ALA A 31 4.97 -16.33 -5.04
C ALA A 31 5.28 -14.83 -5.21
N CYS A 32 6.53 -14.44 -5.04
CA CYS A 32 6.98 -13.09 -5.32
C CYS A 32 7.37 -12.99 -6.80
N THR A 33 6.77 -12.04 -7.52
CA THR A 33 7.11 -11.75 -8.92
C THR A 33 8.18 -10.69 -9.02
N ALA A 34 8.07 -9.63 -8.19
CA ALA A 34 9.02 -8.53 -8.16
C ALA A 34 8.89 -7.73 -6.86
N TYR A 35 9.92 -7.00 -6.50
CA TYR A 35 9.89 -6.03 -5.41
C TYR A 35 10.95 -4.95 -5.61
N GLY A 36 10.82 -3.86 -4.90
CA GLY A 36 11.78 -2.76 -4.97
C GLY A 36 11.45 -1.63 -4.01
N CYS A 37 12.18 -0.53 -4.19
CA CYS A 37 12.04 0.65 -3.37
C CYS A 37 12.21 1.91 -4.22
N VAL A 38 11.30 2.86 -4.07
CA VAL A 38 11.40 4.20 -4.62
C VAL A 38 12.12 5.09 -3.62
N SER A 39 13.36 5.44 -3.88
CA SER A 39 14.14 6.34 -3.02
C SER A 39 14.07 7.78 -3.54
N THR A 40 13.87 8.75 -2.63
CA THR A 40 13.90 10.17 -2.95
C THR A 40 14.98 10.90 -2.16
N ALA A 41 15.76 11.74 -2.83
CA ALA A 41 16.83 12.51 -2.19
C ALA A 41 16.26 13.59 -1.25
N LYS A 42 16.93 13.81 -0.12
CA LYS A 42 16.45 14.74 0.94
C LYS A 42 16.55 16.22 0.54
N ASP A 43 17.44 16.54 -0.37
CA ASP A 43 17.71 17.88 -0.91
C ASP A 43 16.70 18.31 -1.99
N LEU A 44 15.90 17.36 -2.51
CA LEU A 44 14.85 17.68 -3.46
C LEU A 44 13.65 18.37 -2.76
N PRO A 45 13.02 19.35 -3.41
CA PRO A 45 11.76 19.93 -2.95
C PRO A 45 10.69 18.86 -2.75
N LEU A 46 9.88 18.99 -1.71
CA LEU A 46 8.84 18.03 -1.35
C LEU A 46 7.96 17.64 -2.54
N ALA A 47 7.46 18.62 -3.30
CA ALA A 47 6.60 18.35 -4.46
C ALA A 47 7.28 17.45 -5.51
N GLN A 48 8.58 17.60 -5.74
CA GLN A 48 9.33 16.74 -6.67
C GLN A 48 9.50 15.32 -6.11
N ARG A 49 9.70 15.19 -4.80
CA ARG A 49 9.76 13.87 -4.15
C ARG A 49 8.43 13.14 -4.26
N LEU A 50 7.31 13.81 -3.99
CA LEU A 50 5.97 13.21 -4.10
C LEU A 50 5.65 12.85 -5.56
N ARG A 51 5.98 13.71 -6.52
CA ARG A 51 5.84 13.39 -7.93
C ARG A 51 6.63 12.14 -8.31
N LYS A 52 7.88 12.01 -7.87
CA LYS A 52 8.69 10.82 -8.15
C LYS A 52 8.06 9.55 -7.57
N ILE A 53 7.52 9.61 -6.34
CA ILE A 53 6.82 8.47 -5.75
C ILE A 53 5.61 8.09 -6.60
N HIS A 54 4.76 9.04 -6.95
CA HIS A 54 3.59 8.83 -7.78
C HIS A 54 3.96 8.21 -9.14
N GLU A 55 4.89 8.82 -9.89
CA GLU A 55 5.31 8.36 -11.22
C GLU A 55 5.88 6.93 -11.18
N GLN A 56 6.69 6.62 -10.16
CA GLN A 56 7.27 5.28 -10.03
C GLN A 56 6.21 4.24 -9.63
N MET A 57 5.28 4.59 -8.74
CA MET A 57 4.16 3.69 -8.39
C MET A 57 3.24 3.47 -9.58
N ALA A 58 2.91 4.51 -10.35
CA ALA A 58 2.14 4.37 -11.58
C ALA A 58 2.83 3.46 -12.60
N ALA A 59 4.16 3.56 -12.73
CA ALA A 59 4.94 2.67 -13.60
C ALA A 59 4.93 1.20 -13.12
N VAL A 60 5.02 0.95 -11.81
CA VAL A 60 4.89 -0.40 -11.22
C VAL A 60 3.51 -0.97 -11.51
N ILE A 61 2.46 -0.19 -11.25
CA ILE A 61 1.07 -0.60 -11.49
C ILE A 61 0.84 -0.90 -12.98
N ALA A 62 1.33 -0.05 -13.88
CA ALA A 62 1.21 -0.27 -15.33
C ALA A 62 1.96 -1.50 -15.82
N ARG A 63 3.10 -1.83 -15.18
CA ARG A 63 3.93 -2.98 -15.57
C ARG A 63 3.37 -4.32 -15.12
N PHE A 64 2.84 -4.38 -13.90
CA PHE A 64 2.45 -5.64 -13.28
C PHE A 64 0.94 -5.84 -13.21
N GLU A 65 0.15 -4.82 -13.55
CA GLU A 65 -1.33 -4.85 -13.61
C GLU A 65 -1.96 -5.55 -12.39
N PRO A 66 -1.63 -5.12 -11.15
CA PRO A 66 -2.18 -5.77 -9.97
C PRO A 66 -3.70 -5.63 -9.92
N ALA A 67 -4.38 -6.66 -9.45
CA ALA A 67 -5.82 -6.65 -9.28
C ALA A 67 -6.27 -5.87 -8.02
N CYS A 68 -5.38 -5.72 -7.05
CA CYS A 68 -5.66 -5.08 -5.76
C CYS A 68 -4.37 -4.69 -5.03
N VAL A 69 -4.52 -3.89 -3.97
CA VAL A 69 -3.40 -3.29 -3.24
C VAL A 69 -3.58 -3.48 -1.73
N GLY A 70 -2.52 -3.93 -1.05
CA GLY A 70 -2.38 -3.86 0.40
C GLY A 70 -1.39 -2.75 0.77
N ILE A 71 -1.79 -1.79 1.60
CA ILE A 71 -0.92 -0.69 2.03
C ILE A 71 -0.85 -0.59 3.54
N GLU A 72 0.35 -0.33 4.08
CA GLU A 72 0.50 -0.08 5.50
C GLU A 72 -0.07 1.29 5.90
N THR A 73 -0.84 1.32 7.02
CA THR A 73 -1.38 2.56 7.56
C THR A 73 -0.30 3.36 8.27
N VAL A 74 -0.42 4.69 8.22
CA VAL A 74 0.44 5.58 8.99
C VAL A 74 0.03 5.53 10.46
N TRP A 75 0.98 5.17 11.32
CA TRP A 75 0.79 5.24 12.75
C TRP A 75 1.32 6.57 13.30
N PHE A 76 0.48 7.30 14.01
CA PHE A 76 0.89 8.51 14.73
C PHE A 76 1.61 8.12 16.01
N GLY A 77 2.92 7.93 15.94
CA GLY A 77 3.78 7.72 17.10
C GLY A 77 4.31 9.06 17.68
N VAL A 78 5.38 8.99 18.45
CA VAL A 78 6.02 10.14 19.12
C VAL A 78 6.54 11.19 18.12
N ASN A 79 6.87 10.80 16.90
CA ASN A 79 7.41 11.71 15.87
C ASN A 79 6.36 12.12 14.84
N VAL A 80 5.67 13.23 15.13
CA VAL A 80 4.63 13.80 14.26
C VAL A 80 5.17 14.19 12.88
N GLN A 81 6.40 14.72 12.78
CA GLN A 81 7.00 15.09 11.50
C GLN A 81 7.20 13.88 10.58
N SER A 82 7.66 12.76 11.15
CA SER A 82 7.83 11.52 10.40
C SER A 82 6.49 10.98 9.91
N ALA A 83 5.48 10.96 10.77
CA ALA A 83 4.14 10.52 10.42
C ALA A 83 3.52 11.38 9.30
N PHE A 84 3.71 12.71 9.37
CA PHE A 84 3.24 13.63 8.34
C PHE A 84 3.93 13.38 6.99
N ALA A 85 5.25 13.21 6.99
CA ALA A 85 6.01 12.90 5.78
C ALA A 85 5.59 11.55 5.15
N THR A 86 5.38 10.53 5.98
CA THR A 86 4.86 9.23 5.53
C THR A 86 3.45 9.35 4.96
N GLY A 87 2.57 10.13 5.62
CA GLY A 87 1.22 10.40 5.12
C GLY A 87 1.19 11.07 3.74
N GLN A 88 2.11 12.01 3.49
CA GLN A 88 2.26 12.64 2.18
C GLN A 88 2.71 11.64 1.10
N ALA A 89 3.72 10.81 1.38
CA ALA A 89 4.19 9.76 0.48
C ALA A 89 3.08 8.74 0.18
N ARG A 90 2.34 8.34 1.23
CA ARG A 90 1.18 7.47 1.11
C ARG A 90 0.11 8.08 0.20
N GLY A 91 -0.20 9.37 0.35
CA GLY A 91 -1.14 10.08 -0.52
C GLY A 91 -0.73 10.01 -2.00
N ALA A 92 0.56 10.21 -2.30
CA ALA A 92 1.09 10.11 -3.67
C ALA A 92 0.94 8.69 -4.24
N ALA A 93 1.20 7.65 -3.43
CA ALA A 93 1.00 6.26 -3.85
C ALA A 93 -0.48 5.91 -4.07
N LEU A 94 -1.38 6.39 -3.21
CA LEU A 94 -2.83 6.17 -3.34
C LEU A 94 -3.42 6.84 -4.60
N VAL A 95 -2.93 8.03 -4.98
CA VAL A 95 -3.35 8.67 -6.23
C VAL A 95 -2.99 7.78 -7.43
N ALA A 96 -1.78 7.20 -7.46
CA ALA A 96 -1.38 6.28 -8.52
C ALA A 96 -2.27 5.01 -8.57
N CYS A 97 -2.74 4.51 -7.43
CA CYS A 97 -3.69 3.40 -7.37
C CYS A 97 -5.07 3.80 -7.88
N ALA A 98 -5.57 4.99 -7.49
CA ALA A 98 -6.87 5.51 -7.88
C ALA A 98 -6.97 5.80 -9.39
N GLU A 99 -5.89 6.19 -10.05
CA GLU A 99 -5.82 6.39 -11.51
C GLU A 99 -6.11 5.10 -12.32
N ARG A 100 -6.11 3.96 -11.66
CA ARG A 100 -6.37 2.64 -12.23
C ARG A 100 -7.53 1.91 -11.56
N ASP A 101 -8.34 2.63 -10.78
CA ASP A 101 -9.50 2.10 -10.05
C ASP A 101 -9.17 0.86 -9.20
N LEU A 102 -7.94 0.79 -8.64
CA LEU A 102 -7.52 -0.36 -7.83
C LEU A 102 -8.17 -0.33 -6.45
N GLU A 103 -8.69 -1.49 -6.03
CA GLU A 103 -9.11 -1.69 -4.65
C GLU A 103 -7.88 -1.64 -3.72
N VAL A 104 -7.92 -0.76 -2.71
CA VAL A 104 -6.86 -0.60 -1.72
C VAL A 104 -7.37 -0.97 -0.34
N LEU A 105 -6.77 -1.99 0.29
CA LEU A 105 -6.98 -2.30 1.70
C LEU A 105 -5.82 -1.80 2.55
N GLU A 106 -6.17 -1.21 3.68
CA GLU A 106 -5.23 -0.64 4.63
C GLU A 106 -5.03 -1.55 5.83
N PHE A 107 -3.78 -1.75 6.22
CA PHE A 107 -3.42 -2.62 7.33
C PHE A 107 -2.51 -1.92 8.33
N SER A 108 -2.83 -2.03 9.61
CA SER A 108 -1.93 -1.58 10.67
C SER A 108 -0.71 -2.50 10.78
N PRO A 109 0.43 -2.01 11.32
CA PRO A 109 1.61 -2.84 11.56
C PRO A 109 1.31 -4.13 12.33
N SER A 110 0.40 -4.08 13.30
CA SER A 110 0.00 -5.25 14.09
C SER A 110 -0.80 -6.27 13.28
N GLN A 111 -1.67 -5.82 12.36
CA GLN A 111 -2.40 -6.70 11.45
C GLN A 111 -1.46 -7.39 10.47
N ILE A 112 -0.48 -6.66 9.92
CA ILE A 112 0.53 -7.22 9.03
C ILE A 112 1.34 -8.30 9.77
N LYS A 113 1.84 -8.00 10.97
CA LYS A 113 2.59 -8.96 11.79
C LYS A 113 1.75 -10.21 12.13
N LEU A 114 0.50 -10.01 12.50
CA LEU A 114 -0.42 -11.13 12.80
C LEU A 114 -0.64 -12.00 11.56
N ALA A 115 -0.84 -11.41 10.39
CA ALA A 115 -1.07 -12.13 9.14
C ALA A 115 0.15 -12.94 8.68
N VAL A 116 1.36 -12.38 8.85
CA VAL A 116 2.61 -12.98 8.35
C VAL A 116 3.22 -13.98 9.34
N VAL A 117 3.22 -13.65 10.64
CA VAL A 117 3.91 -14.43 11.68
C VAL A 117 2.93 -15.18 12.59
N GLY A 118 1.67 -14.75 12.65
CA GLY A 118 0.69 -15.26 13.62
C GLY A 118 0.75 -14.55 14.97
N ALA A 119 1.60 -13.54 15.15
CA ALA A 119 1.76 -12.78 16.38
C ALA A 119 1.92 -11.28 16.09
N GLY A 120 1.00 -10.45 16.58
CA GLY A 120 1.04 -8.99 16.35
C GLY A 120 2.22 -8.27 17.03
N SER A 121 2.87 -8.92 18.00
CA SER A 121 4.07 -8.43 18.70
C SER A 121 5.40 -8.88 18.06
N ALA A 122 5.36 -9.58 16.92
CA ALA A 122 6.56 -10.06 16.23
C ALA A 122 7.55 -8.92 15.95
N ASP A 123 8.84 -9.20 16.06
CA ASP A 123 9.87 -8.27 15.68
C ASP A 123 10.09 -8.23 14.16
N LYS A 124 10.93 -7.30 13.71
CA LYS A 124 11.19 -7.09 12.28
C LYS A 124 11.85 -8.30 11.62
N GLU A 125 12.79 -8.92 12.31
CA GLU A 125 13.55 -10.07 11.79
C GLU A 125 12.63 -11.28 11.58
N GLN A 126 11.70 -11.50 12.51
CA GLN A 126 10.69 -12.56 12.39
C GLN A 126 9.78 -12.33 11.19
N VAL A 127 9.32 -11.08 10.95
CA VAL A 127 8.50 -10.75 9.78
C VAL A 127 9.28 -11.00 8.49
N GLN A 128 10.51 -10.51 8.39
CA GLN A 128 11.35 -10.68 7.20
C GLN A 128 11.65 -12.17 6.93
N TYR A 129 11.94 -12.93 7.97
CA TYR A 129 12.13 -14.38 7.85
C TYR A 129 10.88 -15.07 7.30
N MET A 130 9.70 -14.75 7.84
CA MET A 130 8.44 -15.35 7.39
C MET A 130 8.06 -14.93 5.98
N VAL A 131 8.28 -13.67 5.59
CA VAL A 131 8.09 -13.20 4.20
C VAL A 131 8.93 -14.05 3.25
N ARG A 132 10.21 -14.25 3.58
CA ARG A 132 11.10 -15.12 2.80
C ARG A 132 10.53 -16.54 2.66
N GLN A 133 10.04 -17.14 3.76
CA GLN A 133 9.52 -18.52 3.75
C GLN A 133 8.21 -18.62 2.96
N LEU A 134 7.27 -17.71 3.21
CA LEU A 134 5.93 -17.73 2.57
C LEU A 134 6.00 -17.53 1.05
N LEU A 135 6.97 -16.74 0.58
CA LEU A 135 7.19 -16.44 -0.83
C LEU A 135 8.28 -17.32 -1.47
N ALA A 136 8.83 -18.28 -0.73
CA ALA A 136 9.90 -19.19 -1.17
C ALA A 136 11.11 -18.46 -1.79
N LEU A 137 11.53 -17.34 -1.17
CA LEU A 137 12.66 -16.55 -1.65
C LEU A 137 14.00 -17.16 -1.18
N GLU A 138 15.04 -17.06 -2.01
CA GLU A 138 16.39 -17.54 -1.67
C GLU A 138 17.01 -16.74 -0.54
N ALA A 139 16.77 -15.42 -0.50
CA ALA A 139 17.27 -14.50 0.52
C ALA A 139 16.17 -13.58 1.05
N VAL A 140 16.42 -12.95 2.19
CA VAL A 140 15.54 -11.90 2.73
C VAL A 140 15.52 -10.73 1.75
N PRO A 141 14.32 -10.21 1.38
CA PRO A 141 14.22 -9.07 0.47
C PRO A 141 14.97 -7.84 1.00
N SER A 142 15.70 -7.19 0.12
CA SER A 142 16.44 -5.95 0.42
C SER A 142 16.07 -4.88 -0.63
N PRO A 143 15.92 -3.61 -0.24
CA PRO A 143 16.00 -3.07 1.13
C PRO A 143 14.80 -3.45 2.01
N ASP A 144 14.89 -3.19 3.32
CA ASP A 144 13.86 -3.52 4.32
C ASP A 144 12.45 -3.12 3.92
N HIS A 145 12.27 -1.91 3.37
CA HIS A 145 10.98 -1.41 2.89
C HIS A 145 10.33 -2.32 1.82
N ALA A 146 11.13 -3.05 1.04
CA ALA A 146 10.58 -4.02 0.08
C ALA A 146 10.03 -5.25 0.80
N ALA A 147 10.67 -5.71 1.88
CA ALA A 147 10.15 -6.79 2.70
C ALA A 147 8.85 -6.40 3.42
N ASP A 148 8.79 -5.17 3.95
CA ASP A 148 7.61 -4.63 4.62
C ASP A 148 6.43 -4.49 3.62
N ALA A 149 6.69 -4.06 2.38
CA ALA A 149 5.71 -4.01 1.31
C ALA A 149 5.20 -5.42 0.91
N LEU A 150 6.08 -6.41 0.78
CA LEU A 150 5.68 -7.79 0.52
C LEU A 150 4.82 -8.36 1.67
N ALA A 151 5.13 -7.99 2.92
CA ALA A 151 4.32 -8.36 4.08
C ALA A 151 2.90 -7.77 4.00
N ALA A 152 2.73 -6.53 3.52
CA ALA A 152 1.43 -5.91 3.28
C ALA A 152 0.64 -6.66 2.19
N ALA A 153 1.29 -7.10 1.11
CA ALA A 153 0.65 -7.93 0.08
C ALA A 153 0.20 -9.30 0.63
N ILE A 154 1.01 -9.97 1.45
CA ILE A 154 0.65 -11.22 2.13
C ILE A 154 -0.55 -10.99 3.07
N CYS A 155 -0.56 -9.89 3.83
CA CYS A 155 -1.67 -9.54 4.71
C CYS A 155 -2.98 -9.41 3.93
N TYR A 156 -2.96 -8.79 2.74
CA TYR A 156 -4.13 -8.72 1.87
C TYR A 156 -4.70 -10.11 1.57
N THR A 157 -3.87 -11.08 1.19
CA THR A 157 -4.33 -12.44 0.84
C THR A 157 -4.99 -13.15 2.02
N THR A 158 -4.47 -12.96 3.22
CA THR A 158 -4.98 -13.55 4.46
C THR A 158 -6.32 -12.93 4.85
N HIS A 159 -6.43 -11.62 4.74
CA HIS A 159 -7.63 -10.87 5.12
C HIS A 159 -8.81 -11.17 4.21
N GLU A 160 -8.60 -11.22 2.91
CA GLU A 160 -9.62 -11.59 1.94
C GLU A 160 -10.06 -13.05 2.10
N GLY A 161 -9.13 -13.95 2.35
CA GLY A 161 -9.44 -15.36 2.63
C GLY A 161 -10.32 -15.52 3.86
N PHE A 162 -10.19 -14.66 4.87
CA PHE A 162 -11.06 -14.61 6.04
C PHE A 162 -12.42 -14.02 5.70
N ALA A 163 -12.48 -12.87 5.00
CA ALA A 163 -13.72 -12.22 4.60
C ALA A 163 -14.61 -13.14 3.75
N ARG A 164 -14.03 -13.85 2.78
CA ARG A 164 -14.76 -14.85 1.97
C ARG A 164 -15.34 -16.00 2.80
N ARG A 165 -14.63 -16.46 3.83
CA ARG A 165 -15.12 -17.58 4.70
C ARG A 165 -16.18 -17.16 5.68
N THR A 166 -16.14 -15.93 6.17
CA THR A 166 -17.04 -15.42 7.21
C THR A 166 -18.21 -14.62 6.66
N GLY A 167 -18.20 -14.27 5.37
CA GLY A 167 -19.18 -13.35 4.76
C GLY A 167 -19.05 -11.92 5.28
N ALA A 168 -17.97 -11.60 6.00
CA ALA A 168 -17.70 -10.24 6.47
C ALA A 168 -17.26 -9.39 5.26
N ALA A 169 -17.99 -8.29 4.98
CA ALA A 169 -17.55 -7.32 3.98
C ALA A 169 -16.22 -6.72 4.44
N CYS A 170 -15.23 -6.66 3.53
CA CYS A 170 -14.08 -5.77 3.71
C CYS A 170 -14.63 -4.36 3.80
N ALA A 171 -14.47 -3.70 4.94
CA ALA A 171 -14.82 -2.30 5.08
C ALA A 171 -13.82 -1.46 4.27
N ALA A 172 -14.13 -1.24 3.00
CA ALA A 172 -13.57 -0.10 2.29
C ALA A 172 -13.99 1.16 3.03
N TYR A 173 -13.07 2.09 3.24
CA TYR A 173 -13.39 3.38 3.84
C TYR A 173 -14.31 4.14 2.87
N ASP A 174 -15.61 4.05 3.11
CA ASP A 174 -16.60 4.79 2.32
C ASP A 174 -16.54 6.25 2.76
N VAL A 175 -15.91 7.09 1.93
CA VAL A 175 -15.97 8.54 2.09
C VAL A 175 -17.34 8.96 1.55
N PRO A 176 -18.27 9.44 2.39
CA PRO A 176 -19.56 9.93 1.89
C PRO A 176 -19.29 11.03 0.85
N ASP A 177 -19.88 10.89 -0.31
CA ASP A 177 -19.87 11.91 -1.37
C ASP A 177 -20.50 13.19 -0.82
N ARG A 178 -19.71 14.03 -0.17
CA ARG A 178 -20.06 15.39 0.16
C ARG A 178 -19.81 16.20 -1.09
N GLY A 179 -20.86 16.32 -1.91
CA GLY A 179 -20.87 17.05 -3.16
C GLY A 179 -19.96 18.29 -3.10
N ILE A 180 -19.13 18.44 -4.11
CA ILE A 180 -18.28 19.62 -4.31
C ILE A 180 -19.21 20.83 -4.28
N LEU A 181 -19.14 21.62 -3.20
CA LEU A 181 -19.80 22.91 -3.13
C LEU A 181 -19.16 23.78 -4.23
N ALA A 182 -19.85 23.91 -5.35
CA ALA A 182 -19.47 24.87 -6.37
C ALA A 182 -19.41 26.25 -5.70
N CYS A 183 -18.22 26.83 -5.62
CA CYS A 183 -18.03 28.19 -5.19
C CYS A 183 -18.76 29.08 -6.21
N GLY A 184 -19.94 29.58 -5.83
CA GLY A 184 -20.76 30.43 -6.67
C GLY A 184 -19.99 31.68 -7.03
N ALA A 185 -19.71 31.87 -8.32
CA ALA A 185 -19.32 33.16 -8.87
C ALA A 185 -20.51 34.12 -8.72
N SER A 186 -20.44 34.99 -7.71
CA SER A 186 -21.37 36.12 -7.61
C SER A 186 -21.03 37.10 -8.72
N ALA A 187 -21.81 37.05 -9.81
CA ALA A 187 -21.82 38.10 -10.79
C ALA A 187 -22.32 39.38 -10.13
N GLY A 188 -21.41 40.34 -9.95
CA GLY A 188 -21.77 41.71 -9.61
C GLY A 188 -22.65 42.29 -10.72
N LYS A 189 -23.89 42.63 -10.39
CA LYS A 189 -24.73 43.50 -11.21
C LYS A 189 -24.50 44.92 -10.77
N ASP A 190 -24.16 45.72 -11.78
CA ASP A 190 -24.20 47.17 -11.82
C ASP A 190 -25.38 47.81 -11.08
N ARG A 191 -25.11 48.94 -10.45
CA ARG A 191 -25.96 50.12 -10.55
C ARG A 191 -25.22 51.41 -10.20
N LEU A 192 -25.16 52.30 -11.21
CA LEU A 192 -25.13 53.78 -11.19
C LEU A 192 -24.01 54.45 -10.43
#